data_60c48628c9637fcc9aaa7369b13938da
#
_entry.id   60c48628c9637fcc9aaa7369b13938da
#
_cell.length_a   1.000
_cell.length_b   1.000
_cell.length_c   1.000
_cell.angle_alpha   90.00
_cell.angle_beta   90.00
_cell.angle_gamma   90.00
#
_symmetry.space_group_name_H-M   'P 1'
#
loop_
_entity.id
_entity.type
_entity.pdbx_description
1 polymer ?
#
loop_
_entity_poly.entity_id
_entity_poly.type
_entity_poly.pdbx_seq_one_letter_code
_entity_poly.pdbx_strand_id
1 'polypeptide(L)'
;MTAGEIFSGDRSIERNLRQVTNPYLPSWEYVPDGEPYVFGDRVYVYGSHDEFGGCVYCPGDYVCWSAPVTDLGTWRYEGVIYRKSQDPLNADMQGNLYAPDVAVGKDGRYYLFYVLSDRGTVSVAVCSTPAGEYEFLGHVHYPDGTLLGEKDGDEPQFDPGVLAEGDSVYLYTGFCPRGDKSRHGAMCTVLESDMLTVKRAPVFVAPGCEYSEGTGYEGHAFFEAPSIRRFMGKYCFIYSSERCHELCWALSDSPTGGFKYMGVAVSGCDLGLENGKRADMPLFYCANNHGSIVEIEGRWYVFYHRHTNGTNYSRQGCLEKLEITADGCIKQAEITSCGSAKPLRGEGEYPAYIACNIFGKDEQVYVPWQGWMDDRFARITQQPREKGESFIANIRSGTTVGFKYFDIKGLRRISVRTMGYARGRFTVSTSIGGRSAGEIPIGYFNVWADGESEVDIPDGVHALYFTFEGEGALQFSSFRLIC
;
A
#
# COMPACT_ATOMS: atom_id res chain seq x y z
N MET A 1 -14.11 11.70 -28.56
CA MET A 1 -12.66 11.48 -28.49
C MET A 1 -12.45 10.16 -27.78
N THR A 2 -11.82 9.18 -28.44
CA THR A 2 -11.58 7.86 -27.89
C THR A 2 -10.39 7.92 -26.91
N ALA A 3 -10.35 7.01 -25.93
CA ALA A 3 -9.30 6.93 -24.90
C ALA A 3 -7.85 6.88 -25.47
N GLY A 4 -7.68 6.63 -26.75
CA GLY A 4 -6.38 6.63 -27.45
C GLY A 4 -5.84 8.02 -27.83
N GLU A 5 -6.66 9.06 -27.82
CA GLU A 5 -6.25 10.40 -28.25
C GLU A 5 -5.76 11.31 -27.11
N ILE A 6 -5.96 10.91 -25.85
CA ILE A 6 -5.52 11.67 -24.66
C ILE A 6 -4.03 11.38 -24.33
N PHE A 7 -3.46 10.30 -24.83
CA PHE A 7 -2.08 9.88 -24.58
C PHE A 7 -1.06 10.27 -25.68
N SER A 8 -1.40 11.18 -26.61
CA SER A 8 -0.48 11.63 -27.66
C SER A 8 0.56 12.67 -27.21
N GLY A 9 0.62 12.98 -25.91
CA GLY A 9 1.62 13.85 -25.32
C GLY A 9 2.77 13.03 -24.73
N ASP A 10 3.86 13.03 -25.43
CA ASP A 10 5.21 12.59 -25.06
C ASP A 10 5.41 11.07 -24.79
N ARG A 11 5.76 10.37 -25.86
CA ARG A 11 6.17 8.94 -25.85
C ARG A 11 7.37 8.64 -24.93
N SER A 12 8.07 9.66 -24.41
CA SER A 12 9.18 9.49 -23.47
C SER A 12 8.68 9.11 -22.08
N ILE A 13 7.55 9.66 -21.63
CA ILE A 13 6.92 9.33 -20.36
C ILE A 13 6.40 7.88 -20.37
N GLU A 14 5.76 7.45 -21.45
CA GLU A 14 5.30 6.07 -21.59
C GLU A 14 6.44 5.04 -21.53
N ARG A 15 7.62 5.36 -22.09
CA ARG A 15 8.77 4.44 -22.03
C ARG A 15 9.36 4.29 -20.64
N ASN A 16 9.33 5.34 -19.83
CA ASN A 16 9.84 5.31 -18.46
C ASN A 16 8.82 4.68 -17.49
N LEU A 17 7.53 4.87 -17.71
CA LEU A 17 6.44 4.26 -16.93
C LEU A 17 6.29 2.75 -17.13
N ARG A 18 6.96 2.14 -18.12
CA ARG A 18 7.08 0.68 -18.24
C ARG A 18 8.05 0.07 -17.22
N GLN A 19 8.77 0.86 -16.47
CA GLN A 19 9.50 0.36 -15.31
C GLN A 19 8.55 0.25 -14.12
N VAL A 20 8.76 -0.76 -13.28
CA VAL A 20 7.98 -0.86 -12.06
C VAL A 20 8.31 0.36 -11.20
N THR A 21 7.30 1.16 -10.91
CA THR A 21 7.39 2.31 -10.02
C THR A 21 6.37 2.16 -8.90
N ASN A 22 6.58 2.84 -7.78
CA ASN A 22 5.56 3.03 -6.77
C ASN A 22 4.89 4.41 -6.95
N PRO A 23 3.55 4.46 -6.98
CA PRO A 23 2.62 3.32 -6.91
C PRO A 23 2.72 2.44 -8.16
N TYR A 24 2.41 1.14 -8.02
CA TYR A 24 2.49 0.20 -9.14
C TYR A 24 1.30 0.30 -10.11
N LEU A 25 0.18 0.88 -9.68
CA LEU A 25 -0.97 1.22 -10.52
C LEU A 25 -0.88 2.67 -11.02
N PRO A 26 -1.70 3.06 -12.00
CA PRO A 26 -1.78 4.46 -12.43
C PRO A 26 -2.03 5.42 -11.24
N SER A 27 -1.47 6.62 -11.29
CA SER A 27 -1.49 7.56 -10.16
C SER A 27 -2.87 8.09 -9.78
N TRP A 28 -3.87 7.88 -10.62
CA TRP A 28 -5.28 8.20 -10.37
C TRP A 28 -6.08 6.99 -9.83
N GLU A 29 -5.44 5.83 -9.68
CA GLU A 29 -6.07 4.61 -9.16
C GLU A 29 -5.72 4.42 -7.69
N TYR A 30 -6.73 4.14 -6.89
CA TYR A 30 -6.64 4.06 -5.44
C TYR A 30 -7.14 2.70 -4.95
N VAL A 31 -6.31 1.67 -5.10
CA VAL A 31 -6.56 0.31 -4.61
C VAL A 31 -5.61 0.02 -3.43
N PRO A 32 -6.02 0.38 -2.20
CA PRO A 32 -5.30 -0.01 -0.99
C PRO A 32 -5.61 -1.45 -0.59
N ASP A 33 -5.05 -1.87 0.55
CA ASP A 33 -5.34 -3.14 1.22
C ASP A 33 -5.08 -4.34 0.30
N GLY A 34 -4.03 -4.23 -0.53
CA GLY A 34 -3.80 -5.15 -1.64
C GLY A 34 -3.33 -6.52 -1.20
N GLU A 35 -4.13 -7.56 -1.48
CA GLU A 35 -3.82 -8.97 -1.33
C GLU A 35 -3.36 -9.55 -2.68
N PRO A 36 -2.04 -9.79 -2.85
CA PRO A 36 -1.48 -10.29 -4.10
C PRO A 36 -1.52 -11.82 -4.17
N TYR A 37 -1.87 -12.35 -5.34
CA TYR A 37 -1.83 -13.78 -5.64
C TYR A 37 -1.27 -14.07 -7.02
N VAL A 38 -0.50 -15.15 -7.14
CA VAL A 38 -0.07 -15.67 -8.44
C VAL A 38 -1.03 -16.79 -8.87
N PHE A 39 -1.76 -16.55 -9.96
CA PHE A 39 -2.59 -17.56 -10.60
C PHE A 39 -2.14 -17.72 -12.06
N GLY A 40 -1.67 -18.92 -12.39
CA GLY A 40 -1.07 -19.17 -13.69
C GLY A 40 0.19 -18.33 -13.94
N ASP A 41 0.17 -17.55 -15.01
CA ASP A 41 1.29 -16.68 -15.42
C ASP A 41 1.14 -15.21 -14.99
N ARG A 42 0.17 -14.91 -14.11
CA ARG A 42 -0.13 -13.54 -13.70
C ARG A 42 -0.21 -13.37 -12.18
N VAL A 43 0.16 -12.19 -11.75
CA VAL A 43 -0.12 -11.68 -10.39
C VAL A 43 -1.42 -10.92 -10.45
N TYR A 44 -2.36 -11.24 -9.56
CA TYR A 44 -3.62 -10.52 -9.35
C TYR A 44 -3.57 -9.80 -8.02
N VAL A 45 -4.14 -8.61 -7.94
CA VAL A 45 -4.27 -7.87 -6.69
C VAL A 45 -5.74 -7.60 -6.42
N TYR A 46 -6.17 -8.00 -5.22
CA TYR A 46 -7.49 -7.73 -4.67
C TYR A 46 -7.33 -6.74 -3.52
N GLY A 47 -8.12 -5.70 -3.52
CA GLY A 47 -8.02 -4.67 -2.49
C GLY A 47 -9.32 -3.86 -2.40
N SER A 48 -9.41 -3.03 -1.39
CA SER A 48 -10.45 -2.02 -1.29
C SER A 48 -10.36 -1.03 -2.45
N HIS A 49 -11.38 -0.20 -2.64
CA HIS A 49 -11.36 0.81 -3.69
C HIS A 49 -11.72 2.18 -3.12
N ASP A 50 -10.71 3.01 -2.93
CA ASP A 50 -10.83 4.41 -2.52
C ASP A 50 -11.11 5.32 -3.72
N GLU A 51 -11.47 6.57 -3.45
CA GLU A 51 -11.70 7.61 -4.46
C GLU A 51 -10.86 8.86 -4.16
N PHE A 52 -10.46 9.56 -5.22
CA PHE A 52 -9.85 10.87 -5.06
C PHE A 52 -10.88 11.88 -4.48
N GLY A 53 -10.48 12.56 -3.41
CA GLY A 53 -11.35 13.53 -2.73
C GLY A 53 -12.47 12.90 -1.90
N GLY A 54 -12.46 11.57 -1.72
CA GLY A 54 -13.37 10.87 -0.83
C GLY A 54 -13.22 11.32 0.63
N CYS A 55 -14.29 11.16 1.41
CA CYS A 55 -14.32 11.50 2.84
C CYS A 55 -14.64 10.28 3.75
N VAL A 56 -14.69 9.09 3.15
CA VAL A 56 -14.90 7.79 3.81
C VAL A 56 -13.97 6.76 3.17
N TYR A 57 -13.69 5.68 3.91
CA TYR A 57 -12.93 4.54 3.39
C TYR A 57 -13.73 3.74 2.37
N CYS A 58 -13.08 3.32 1.29
CA CYS A 58 -13.53 2.26 0.38
C CYS A 58 -14.93 2.47 -0.22
N PRO A 59 -15.28 3.66 -0.76
CA PRO A 59 -16.63 3.90 -1.31
C PRO A 59 -16.90 3.16 -2.61
N GLY A 60 -15.86 2.72 -3.30
CA GLY A 60 -15.95 2.05 -4.61
C GLY A 60 -16.33 0.57 -4.53
N ASP A 61 -16.75 0.02 -5.67
CA ASP A 61 -16.90 -1.42 -5.87
C ASP A 61 -15.52 -2.07 -6.02
N TYR A 62 -15.38 -3.38 -5.70
CA TYR A 62 -14.10 -4.05 -5.89
C TYR A 62 -13.71 -4.14 -7.35
N VAL A 63 -12.48 -3.74 -7.63
CA VAL A 63 -11.82 -3.88 -8.92
C VAL A 63 -10.65 -4.86 -8.80
N CYS A 64 -10.24 -5.45 -9.92
CA CYS A 64 -9.05 -6.28 -9.97
C CYS A 64 -8.05 -5.73 -10.99
N TRP A 65 -6.79 -5.79 -10.64
CA TRP A 65 -5.67 -5.50 -11.51
C TRP A 65 -4.74 -6.71 -11.56
N SER A 66 -4.12 -6.94 -12.72
CA SER A 66 -3.16 -8.03 -12.87
C SER A 66 -1.96 -7.64 -13.72
N ALA A 67 -0.82 -8.29 -13.46
CA ALA A 67 0.39 -8.15 -14.26
C ALA A 67 0.98 -9.53 -14.59
N PRO A 68 1.71 -9.71 -15.72
CA PRO A 68 2.48 -10.91 -15.95
C PRO A 68 3.53 -11.11 -14.83
N VAL A 69 3.74 -12.34 -14.37
CA VAL A 69 4.78 -12.65 -13.37
C VAL A 69 6.19 -12.24 -13.83
N THR A 70 6.41 -12.20 -15.14
CA THR A 70 7.68 -11.81 -15.77
C THR A 70 7.85 -10.30 -15.96
N ASP A 71 6.78 -9.50 -15.81
CA ASP A 71 6.80 -8.05 -16.02
C ASP A 71 5.78 -7.32 -15.13
N LEU A 72 6.18 -7.03 -13.90
CA LEU A 72 5.40 -6.26 -12.92
C LEU A 72 5.26 -4.77 -13.26
N GLY A 73 5.80 -4.32 -14.40
CA GLY A 73 5.61 -2.96 -14.93
C GLY A 73 4.41 -2.82 -15.86
N THR A 74 3.72 -3.94 -16.19
CA THR A 74 2.62 -3.95 -17.17
C THR A 74 1.31 -4.42 -16.52
N TRP A 75 0.71 -3.53 -15.73
CA TRP A 75 -0.57 -3.79 -15.07
C TRP A 75 -1.75 -3.59 -16.03
N ARG A 76 -2.69 -4.52 -15.97
CA ARG A 76 -3.94 -4.51 -16.73
C ARG A 76 -5.12 -4.40 -15.80
N TYR A 77 -6.03 -3.48 -16.11
CA TYR A 77 -7.34 -3.40 -15.46
C TYR A 77 -8.22 -4.56 -15.91
N GLU A 78 -8.66 -5.38 -15.00
CA GLU A 78 -9.51 -6.54 -15.28
C GLU A 78 -11.01 -6.19 -15.21
N GLY A 79 -11.36 -5.09 -14.56
CA GLY A 79 -12.72 -4.63 -14.41
C GLY A 79 -13.21 -4.61 -12.97
N VAL A 80 -14.48 -4.26 -12.79
CA VAL A 80 -15.20 -4.41 -11.53
C VAL A 80 -15.52 -5.89 -11.35
N ILE A 81 -15.02 -6.48 -10.27
CA ILE A 81 -15.19 -7.91 -9.98
C ILE A 81 -16.35 -8.20 -9.01
N TYR A 82 -16.73 -7.24 -8.17
CA TYR A 82 -17.86 -7.36 -7.24
C TYR A 82 -18.41 -5.99 -6.86
N ARG A 83 -19.74 -5.88 -6.85
CA ARG A 83 -20.45 -4.64 -6.50
C ARG A 83 -21.03 -4.74 -5.09
N LYS A 84 -20.93 -3.67 -4.31
CA LYS A 84 -21.50 -3.61 -2.96
C LYS A 84 -23.02 -3.84 -2.91
N SER A 85 -23.73 -3.58 -4.01
CA SER A 85 -25.17 -3.85 -4.14
C SER A 85 -25.53 -5.34 -4.28
N GLN A 86 -24.55 -6.23 -4.44
CA GLN A 86 -24.80 -7.66 -4.58
C GLN A 86 -24.97 -8.37 -3.22
N ASP A 87 -24.51 -7.75 -2.12
CA ASP A 87 -24.69 -8.29 -0.78
C ASP A 87 -26.11 -7.99 -0.27
N PRO A 88 -26.89 -9.01 0.08
CA PRO A 88 -28.25 -8.82 0.63
C PRO A 88 -28.32 -7.98 1.91
N LEU A 89 -27.26 -7.98 2.74
CA LEU A 89 -27.19 -7.16 3.93
C LEU A 89 -26.91 -5.68 3.61
N ASN A 90 -26.58 -5.36 2.36
CA ASN A 90 -26.30 -4.01 1.88
C ASN A 90 -27.33 -3.51 0.85
N ALA A 91 -28.59 -3.95 0.97
CA ALA A 91 -29.64 -3.59 0.04
C ALA A 91 -29.88 -2.06 -0.07
N ASP A 92 -29.57 -1.31 0.97
CA ASP A 92 -29.61 0.15 1.00
C ASP A 92 -28.33 0.83 0.50
N MET A 93 -27.29 0.06 0.17
CA MET A 93 -25.98 0.50 -0.34
C MET A 93 -25.22 1.47 0.59
N GLN A 94 -25.51 1.46 1.91
CA GLN A 94 -24.81 2.30 2.87
C GLN A 94 -23.48 1.72 3.35
N GLY A 95 -23.36 0.39 3.37
CA GLY A 95 -22.11 -0.29 3.69
C GLY A 95 -21.08 -0.17 2.56
N ASN A 96 -19.83 0.12 2.90
CA ASN A 96 -18.70 0.09 1.99
C ASN A 96 -17.99 -1.26 2.05
N LEU A 97 -17.38 -1.67 0.96
CA LEU A 97 -16.63 -2.92 0.83
C LEU A 97 -15.21 -2.73 1.39
N TYR A 98 -14.94 -3.26 2.59
CA TYR A 98 -13.63 -3.16 3.24
C TYR A 98 -12.74 -4.33 2.84
N ALA A 99 -11.44 -4.19 3.11
CA ALA A 99 -10.34 -5.07 2.76
C ALA A 99 -10.75 -6.53 2.44
N PRO A 100 -10.64 -6.96 1.17
CA PRO A 100 -10.98 -8.33 0.77
C PRO A 100 -9.75 -9.23 0.78
N ASP A 101 -9.98 -10.55 0.88
CA ASP A 101 -8.98 -11.56 0.53
C ASP A 101 -9.59 -12.69 -0.30
N VAL A 102 -8.76 -13.47 -1.00
CA VAL A 102 -9.22 -14.51 -1.94
C VAL A 102 -8.58 -15.86 -1.64
N ALA A 103 -9.40 -16.90 -1.64
CA ALA A 103 -8.93 -18.28 -1.60
C ALA A 103 -9.40 -19.08 -2.82
N VAL A 104 -8.64 -20.10 -3.21
CA VAL A 104 -9.07 -21.08 -4.22
C VAL A 104 -9.63 -22.31 -3.52
N GLY A 105 -10.89 -22.63 -3.81
CA GLY A 105 -11.56 -23.82 -3.28
C GLY A 105 -11.07 -25.11 -3.94
N LYS A 106 -11.40 -26.26 -3.32
CA LYS A 106 -11.10 -27.57 -3.88
C LYS A 106 -11.75 -27.83 -5.24
N ASP A 107 -12.85 -27.15 -5.52
CA ASP A 107 -13.57 -27.21 -6.79
C ASP A 107 -12.92 -26.32 -7.88
N GLY A 108 -11.80 -25.65 -7.55
CA GLY A 108 -11.05 -24.78 -8.45
C GLY A 108 -11.68 -23.41 -8.65
N ARG A 109 -12.75 -23.07 -7.92
CA ARG A 109 -13.34 -21.75 -7.94
C ARG A 109 -12.61 -20.80 -6.99
N TYR A 110 -12.77 -19.48 -7.22
CA TYR A 110 -12.20 -18.39 -6.46
C TYR A 110 -13.25 -17.83 -5.52
N TYR A 111 -12.91 -17.69 -4.24
CA TYR A 111 -13.81 -17.23 -3.19
C TYR A 111 -13.27 -15.96 -2.59
N LEU A 112 -14.03 -14.88 -2.72
CA LEU A 112 -13.72 -13.53 -2.24
C LEU A 112 -14.37 -13.34 -0.88
N PHE A 113 -13.57 -13.19 0.17
CA PHE A 113 -13.99 -12.90 1.53
C PHE A 113 -13.90 -11.40 1.78
N TYR A 114 -14.91 -10.81 2.41
CA TYR A 114 -14.94 -9.38 2.70
C TYR A 114 -15.86 -9.08 3.89
N VAL A 115 -15.79 -7.84 4.40
CA VAL A 115 -16.72 -7.29 5.36
C VAL A 115 -17.35 -6.01 4.83
N LEU A 116 -18.57 -5.71 5.28
CA LEU A 116 -19.19 -4.40 5.07
C LEU A 116 -18.82 -3.47 6.24
N SER A 117 -18.60 -2.19 5.96
CA SER A 117 -18.13 -1.20 6.93
C SER A 117 -19.01 -1.03 8.18
N ASP A 118 -20.29 -1.38 8.08
CA ASP A 118 -21.30 -1.27 9.13
C ASP A 118 -21.68 -2.62 9.75
N ARG A 119 -20.95 -3.69 9.41
CA ARG A 119 -21.23 -5.07 9.88
C ARG A 119 -20.00 -5.69 10.54
N GLY A 120 -20.27 -6.57 11.49
CA GLY A 120 -19.24 -7.37 12.17
C GLY A 120 -19.22 -8.83 11.72
N THR A 121 -19.65 -9.12 10.49
CA THR A 121 -19.71 -10.47 9.93
C THR A 121 -19.02 -10.53 8.58
N VAL A 122 -18.48 -11.70 8.22
CA VAL A 122 -17.78 -11.92 6.95
C VAL A 122 -18.74 -12.43 5.88
N SER A 123 -18.72 -11.79 4.73
CA SER A 123 -19.43 -12.19 3.52
C SER A 123 -18.49 -12.88 2.54
N VAL A 124 -19.03 -13.75 1.69
CA VAL A 124 -18.29 -14.49 0.68
C VAL A 124 -18.97 -14.38 -0.66
N ALA A 125 -18.19 -14.09 -1.71
CA ALA A 125 -18.61 -14.18 -3.10
C ALA A 125 -17.75 -15.19 -3.85
N VAL A 126 -18.23 -15.73 -4.98
CA VAL A 126 -17.55 -16.80 -5.72
C VAL A 126 -17.52 -16.52 -7.22
N CYS A 127 -16.41 -16.91 -7.86
CA CYS A 127 -16.24 -16.83 -9.31
C CYS A 127 -15.49 -18.06 -9.85
N SER A 128 -15.69 -18.38 -11.13
CA SER A 128 -14.94 -19.47 -11.80
C SER A 128 -13.56 -19.06 -12.30
N THR A 129 -13.26 -17.76 -12.32
CA THR A 129 -11.97 -17.21 -12.79
C THR A 129 -11.44 -16.20 -11.78
N PRO A 130 -10.12 -15.93 -11.73
CA PRO A 130 -9.54 -15.05 -10.72
C PRO A 130 -10.06 -13.60 -10.80
N ALA A 131 -10.44 -13.11 -11.98
CA ALA A 131 -10.84 -11.72 -12.17
C ALA A 131 -12.17 -11.58 -12.96
N GLY A 132 -13.04 -12.59 -12.90
CA GLY A 132 -14.39 -12.50 -13.43
C GLY A 132 -15.34 -11.75 -12.49
N GLU A 133 -16.60 -11.64 -12.89
CA GLU A 133 -17.63 -11.11 -12.00
C GLU A 133 -17.98 -12.16 -10.94
N TYR A 134 -17.75 -11.82 -9.68
CA TYR A 134 -18.08 -12.65 -8.53
C TYR A 134 -19.56 -12.53 -8.20
N GLU A 135 -20.16 -13.64 -7.81
CA GLU A 135 -21.56 -13.72 -7.36
C GLU A 135 -21.59 -13.91 -5.85
N PHE A 136 -22.51 -13.23 -5.17
CA PHE A 136 -22.71 -13.43 -3.72
C PHE A 136 -23.03 -14.90 -3.43
N LEU A 137 -22.27 -15.50 -2.50
CA LEU A 137 -22.46 -16.88 -2.08
C LEU A 137 -23.22 -17.00 -0.76
N GLY A 138 -22.83 -16.22 0.23
CA GLY A 138 -23.40 -16.29 1.58
C GLY A 138 -22.55 -15.53 2.60
N HIS A 139 -22.99 -15.61 3.85
CA HIS A 139 -22.27 -15.09 5.01
C HIS A 139 -21.68 -16.26 5.82
N VAL A 140 -20.52 -16.07 6.42
CA VAL A 140 -19.93 -17.08 7.31
C VAL A 140 -20.80 -17.27 8.52
N HIS A 141 -21.16 -18.51 8.84
CA HIS A 141 -22.13 -18.84 9.88
C HIS A 141 -21.77 -20.13 10.63
N TYR A 142 -22.28 -20.25 11.84
CA TYR A 142 -22.27 -21.49 12.60
C TYR A 142 -23.24 -22.54 11.99
N PRO A 143 -23.12 -23.84 12.36
CA PRO A 143 -24.00 -24.88 11.83
C PRO A 143 -25.49 -24.68 12.14
N ASP A 144 -25.83 -23.88 13.14
CA ASP A 144 -27.20 -23.50 13.49
C ASP A 144 -27.75 -22.31 12.69
N GLY A 145 -26.92 -21.71 11.79
CA GLY A 145 -27.26 -20.58 10.95
C GLY A 145 -26.96 -19.20 11.58
N THR A 146 -26.50 -19.15 12.83
CA THR A 146 -26.06 -17.89 13.45
C THR A 146 -24.83 -17.34 12.74
N LEU A 147 -24.82 -16.06 12.37
CA LEU A 147 -23.69 -15.47 11.69
C LEU A 147 -22.45 -15.38 12.59
N LEU A 148 -21.28 -15.61 12.04
CA LEU A 148 -20.01 -15.42 12.75
C LEU A 148 -19.85 -13.92 13.08
N GLY A 149 -19.62 -13.62 14.37
CA GLY A 149 -19.60 -12.26 14.90
C GLY A 149 -20.91 -11.81 15.55
N GLU A 150 -22.00 -12.57 15.42
CA GLU A 150 -23.30 -12.28 16.03
C GLU A 150 -23.68 -13.24 17.17
N LYS A 151 -22.92 -14.33 17.33
CA LYS A 151 -23.15 -15.26 18.43
C LYS A 151 -22.73 -14.61 19.76
N ASP A 152 -23.48 -14.90 20.83
CA ASP A 152 -23.15 -14.39 22.17
C ASP A 152 -21.72 -14.79 22.57
N GLY A 153 -20.88 -13.79 22.86
CA GLY A 153 -19.44 -13.93 23.14
C GLY A 153 -18.51 -13.84 21.95
N ASP A 154 -19.02 -13.74 20.73
CA ASP A 154 -18.18 -13.46 19.54
C ASP A 154 -17.68 -12.00 19.57
N GLU A 155 -16.45 -11.80 19.09
CA GLU A 155 -16.00 -10.46 18.67
C GLU A 155 -16.46 -10.18 17.24
N PRO A 156 -16.84 -8.93 16.89
CA PRO A 156 -17.13 -8.56 15.52
C PRO A 156 -15.93 -8.85 14.60
N GLN A 157 -16.21 -9.39 13.45
CA GLN A 157 -15.22 -9.74 12.43
C GLN A 157 -14.81 -8.50 11.62
N PHE A 158 -13.56 -8.45 11.21
CA PHE A 158 -13.01 -7.35 10.43
C PHE A 158 -11.80 -7.79 9.62
N ASP A 159 -11.60 -7.23 8.42
CA ASP A 159 -10.46 -7.46 7.52
C ASP A 159 -10.13 -8.95 7.36
N PRO A 160 -10.90 -9.73 6.60
CA PRO A 160 -10.66 -11.16 6.48
C PRO A 160 -9.38 -11.47 5.71
N GLY A 161 -8.48 -12.28 6.30
CA GLY A 161 -7.40 -12.97 5.61
C GLY A 161 -7.75 -14.46 5.52
N VAL A 162 -7.51 -15.12 4.39
CA VAL A 162 -7.98 -16.49 4.17
C VAL A 162 -6.91 -17.40 3.58
N LEU A 163 -6.87 -18.66 4.07
CA LEU A 163 -6.03 -19.73 3.52
C LEU A 163 -6.85 -21.02 3.41
N ALA A 164 -7.07 -21.49 2.19
CA ALA A 164 -7.66 -22.82 1.96
C ALA A 164 -6.56 -23.87 1.84
N GLU A 165 -6.59 -24.90 2.69
CA GLU A 165 -5.61 -25.98 2.67
C GLU A 165 -6.23 -27.32 3.08
N GLY A 166 -6.11 -28.31 2.22
CA GLY A 166 -6.72 -29.61 2.44
C GLY A 166 -8.25 -29.51 2.54
N ASP A 167 -8.85 -30.06 3.60
CA ASP A 167 -10.30 -30.03 3.89
C ASP A 167 -10.72 -28.89 4.81
N SER A 168 -9.86 -27.90 4.99
CA SER A 168 -10.11 -26.80 5.92
C SER A 168 -9.79 -25.46 5.27
N VAL A 169 -10.58 -24.46 5.67
CA VAL A 169 -10.35 -23.06 5.32
C VAL A 169 -10.07 -22.32 6.62
N TYR A 170 -8.95 -21.62 6.66
CA TYR A 170 -8.53 -20.83 7.81
C TYR A 170 -8.85 -19.36 7.53
N LEU A 171 -9.80 -18.82 8.26
CA LEU A 171 -10.25 -17.44 8.18
C LEU A 171 -9.66 -16.66 9.36
N TYR A 172 -8.86 -15.66 9.06
CA TYR A 172 -8.26 -14.77 10.06
C TYR A 172 -9.00 -13.43 10.02
N THR A 173 -9.33 -12.89 11.20
CA THR A 173 -10.08 -11.64 11.33
C THR A 173 -9.66 -10.92 12.60
N GLY A 174 -9.97 -9.62 12.70
CA GLY A 174 -9.83 -8.86 13.94
C GLY A 174 -9.61 -7.38 13.73
N PHE A 175 -9.96 -6.62 14.77
CA PHE A 175 -9.70 -5.18 14.86
C PHE A 175 -9.53 -4.82 16.33
N CYS A 176 -8.33 -4.38 16.73
CA CYS A 176 -7.94 -4.18 18.12
C CYS A 176 -7.44 -2.74 18.35
N PRO A 177 -8.33 -1.73 18.38
CA PRO A 177 -7.92 -0.37 18.65
C PRO A 177 -7.39 -0.23 20.08
N ARG A 178 -6.35 0.58 20.25
CA ARG A 178 -5.73 0.84 21.55
C ARG A 178 -6.78 1.38 22.55
N GLY A 179 -6.78 0.81 23.75
CA GLY A 179 -7.72 1.16 24.81
C GLY A 179 -9.03 0.36 24.81
N ASP A 180 -9.29 -0.42 23.77
CA ASP A 180 -10.48 -1.29 23.71
C ASP A 180 -10.16 -2.69 24.25
N LYS A 181 -10.49 -2.90 25.52
CA LYS A 181 -10.29 -4.19 26.21
C LYS A 181 -11.31 -5.27 25.82
N SER A 182 -12.29 -4.96 24.99
CA SER A 182 -13.24 -5.96 24.46
C SER A 182 -12.64 -6.69 23.25
N ARG A 183 -11.47 -6.23 22.74
CA ARG A 183 -10.77 -6.78 21.59
C ARG A 183 -9.48 -7.43 22.03
N HIS A 184 -9.43 -8.76 21.95
CA HIS A 184 -8.32 -9.53 22.51
C HIS A 184 -7.15 -9.71 21.53
N GLY A 185 -7.45 -9.81 20.22
CA GLY A 185 -6.40 -10.05 19.22
C GLY A 185 -6.93 -10.50 17.88
N ALA A 186 -6.01 -10.87 16.99
CA ALA A 186 -6.36 -11.57 15.75
C ALA A 186 -6.94 -12.94 16.07
N MET A 187 -8.00 -13.29 15.38
CA MET A 187 -8.69 -14.57 15.51
C MET A 187 -8.44 -15.45 14.29
N CYS A 188 -8.42 -16.78 14.47
CA CYS A 188 -8.50 -17.76 13.40
C CYS A 188 -9.72 -18.63 13.61
N THR A 189 -10.64 -18.61 12.66
CA THR A 189 -11.81 -19.50 12.56
C THR A 189 -11.53 -20.56 11.53
N VAL A 190 -11.82 -21.84 11.79
CA VAL A 190 -11.72 -22.88 10.78
C VAL A 190 -13.10 -23.12 10.18
N LEU A 191 -13.18 -23.00 8.86
CA LEU A 191 -14.40 -23.27 8.10
C LEU A 191 -14.37 -24.65 7.45
N GLU A 192 -15.54 -25.15 7.11
CA GLU A 192 -15.71 -26.30 6.21
C GLU A 192 -15.31 -25.91 4.77
N SER A 193 -15.20 -26.91 3.90
CA SER A 193 -14.84 -26.72 2.49
C SER A 193 -15.89 -25.98 1.65
N ASP A 194 -17.06 -25.70 2.21
CA ASP A 194 -18.10 -24.87 1.58
C ASP A 194 -17.82 -23.36 1.68
N MET A 195 -16.75 -22.96 2.39
CA MET A 195 -16.29 -21.58 2.61
C MET A 195 -17.17 -20.75 3.55
N LEU A 196 -18.25 -21.28 4.07
CA LEU A 196 -19.27 -20.58 4.85
C LEU A 196 -19.44 -21.14 6.27
N THR A 197 -19.45 -22.47 6.41
CA THR A 197 -19.85 -23.10 7.67
C THR A 197 -18.67 -23.19 8.64
N VAL A 198 -18.84 -22.66 9.86
CA VAL A 198 -17.84 -22.75 10.92
C VAL A 198 -17.67 -24.21 11.36
N LYS A 199 -16.49 -24.75 11.16
CA LYS A 199 -16.06 -26.09 11.61
C LYS A 199 -15.49 -26.07 13.01
N ARG A 200 -14.70 -25.04 13.34
CA ARG A 200 -14.15 -24.76 14.67
C ARG A 200 -14.28 -23.28 14.98
N ALA A 201 -14.78 -22.98 16.15
CA ALA A 201 -14.96 -21.61 16.63
C ALA A 201 -13.64 -20.80 16.64
N PRO A 202 -13.70 -19.46 16.62
CA PRO A 202 -12.52 -18.60 16.65
C PRO A 202 -11.58 -18.90 17.82
N VAL A 203 -10.28 -18.87 17.55
CA VAL A 203 -9.21 -18.89 18.56
C VAL A 203 -8.28 -17.72 18.31
N PHE A 204 -7.75 -17.11 19.37
CA PHE A 204 -6.79 -16.02 19.23
C PHE A 204 -5.42 -16.53 18.77
N VAL A 205 -4.83 -15.86 17.82
CA VAL A 205 -3.55 -16.25 17.19
C VAL A 205 -2.43 -15.23 17.37
N ALA A 206 -2.78 -13.96 17.57
CA ALA A 206 -1.86 -12.88 17.91
C ALA A 206 -2.57 -11.88 18.83
N PRO A 207 -1.91 -11.36 19.89
CA PRO A 207 -2.54 -10.49 20.87
C PRO A 207 -2.74 -9.07 20.33
N GLY A 208 -3.86 -8.43 20.71
CA GLY A 208 -4.03 -6.99 20.61
C GLY A 208 -3.19 -6.24 21.67
N CYS A 209 -3.10 -4.92 21.54
CA CYS A 209 -2.28 -4.06 22.41
C CYS A 209 -2.54 -4.29 23.91
N GLU A 210 -3.79 -4.40 24.31
CA GLU A 210 -4.20 -4.55 25.72
C GLU A 210 -3.83 -5.93 26.32
N TYR A 211 -3.42 -6.89 25.48
CA TYR A 211 -3.12 -8.27 25.85
C TYR A 211 -1.71 -8.71 25.42
N SER A 212 -0.84 -7.78 25.03
CA SER A 212 0.48 -8.09 24.47
C SER A 212 1.58 -8.30 25.52
N GLU A 213 1.37 -7.89 26.79
CA GLU A 213 2.36 -7.99 27.85
C GLU A 213 2.83 -9.44 28.08
N GLY A 214 4.14 -9.68 28.03
CA GLY A 214 4.77 -10.99 28.20
C GLY A 214 4.62 -11.96 27.02
N THR A 215 4.11 -11.50 25.88
CA THR A 215 3.86 -12.35 24.70
C THR A 215 4.96 -12.27 23.63
N GLY A 216 5.83 -11.25 23.69
CA GLY A 216 6.82 -10.94 22.65
C GLY A 216 6.28 -10.07 21.51
N TYR A 217 5.05 -9.60 21.61
CA TYR A 217 4.42 -8.67 20.65
C TYR A 217 4.41 -7.21 21.13
N GLU A 218 5.00 -6.91 22.27
CA GLU A 218 4.98 -5.58 22.88
C GLU A 218 5.52 -4.50 21.94
N GLY A 219 4.73 -3.46 21.73
CA GLY A 219 5.03 -2.36 20.81
C GLY A 219 4.79 -2.68 19.33
N HIS A 220 4.38 -3.93 19.03
CA HIS A 220 4.05 -4.44 17.68
C HIS A 220 2.82 -5.36 17.72
N ALA A 221 1.95 -5.16 18.72
CA ALA A 221 0.74 -5.96 18.89
C ALA A 221 -0.20 -5.81 17.68
N PHE A 222 -1.04 -6.82 17.47
CA PHE A 222 -2.01 -6.81 16.39
C PHE A 222 -3.01 -5.65 16.52
N PHE A 223 -3.23 -4.96 15.41
CA PHE A 223 -4.25 -3.91 15.30
C PHE A 223 -5.35 -4.32 14.31
N GLU A 224 -5.00 -4.57 13.03
CA GLU A 224 -5.92 -4.92 11.95
C GLU A 224 -5.18 -5.61 10.79
N ALA A 225 -5.82 -5.83 9.66
CA ALA A 225 -5.20 -6.28 8.42
C ALA A 225 -4.55 -7.68 8.50
N PRO A 226 -5.23 -8.70 9.02
CA PRO A 226 -4.68 -10.04 9.08
C PRO A 226 -4.58 -10.64 7.68
N SER A 227 -3.41 -11.11 7.29
CA SER A 227 -3.15 -11.86 6.08
C SER A 227 -2.29 -13.08 6.36
N ILE A 228 -2.45 -14.14 5.60
CA ILE A 228 -1.78 -15.41 5.85
C ILE A 228 -1.19 -15.99 4.58
N ARG A 229 0.08 -16.44 4.64
CA ARG A 229 0.76 -17.08 3.51
C ARG A 229 1.57 -18.29 3.97
N ARG A 230 1.82 -19.21 3.05
CA ARG A 230 2.89 -20.19 3.23
C ARG A 230 4.23 -19.54 2.91
N PHE A 231 5.16 -19.60 3.87
CA PHE A 231 6.50 -19.04 3.73
C PHE A 231 7.51 -20.04 4.30
N MET A 232 8.41 -20.55 3.45
CA MET A 232 9.46 -21.50 3.83
C MET A 232 8.96 -22.71 4.64
N GLY A 233 7.81 -23.25 4.24
CA GLY A 233 7.19 -24.42 4.88
C GLY A 233 6.39 -24.13 6.16
N LYS A 234 6.37 -22.89 6.63
CA LYS A 234 5.61 -22.42 7.79
C LYS A 234 4.41 -21.57 7.39
N TYR A 235 3.57 -21.26 8.36
CA TYR A 235 2.51 -20.25 8.23
C TYR A 235 3.08 -18.90 8.62
N CYS A 236 3.00 -17.94 7.70
CA CYS A 236 3.44 -16.57 7.89
C CYS A 236 2.20 -15.66 8.00
N PHE A 237 2.00 -15.11 9.17
CA PHE A 237 0.94 -14.18 9.47
C PHE A 237 1.46 -12.76 9.30
N ILE A 238 0.87 -11.99 8.38
CA ILE A 238 1.17 -10.59 8.13
C ILE A 238 0.03 -9.76 8.73
N TYR A 239 0.35 -8.63 9.35
CA TYR A 239 -0.67 -7.80 9.99
C TYR A 239 -0.19 -6.35 10.19
N SER A 240 -1.13 -5.42 10.30
CA SER A 240 -0.88 -4.06 10.77
C SER A 240 -0.78 -4.04 12.30
N SER A 241 0.26 -3.41 12.83
CA SER A 241 0.47 -3.35 14.26
C SER A 241 -0.22 -2.14 14.92
N GLU A 242 -0.21 -2.09 16.24
CA GLU A 242 -0.68 -0.97 17.05
C GLU A 242 -0.04 0.39 16.69
N ARG A 243 1.03 0.40 15.87
CA ARG A 243 1.66 1.61 15.34
C ARG A 243 1.04 2.07 14.03
N CYS A 244 0.12 1.31 13.47
CA CYS A 244 -0.61 1.53 12.22
C CYS A 244 0.24 1.50 10.95
N HIS A 245 1.36 2.23 10.89
CA HIS A 245 2.17 2.46 9.68
C HIS A 245 3.01 1.26 9.21
N GLU A 246 3.11 0.22 10.01
CA GLU A 246 3.97 -0.94 9.72
C GLU A 246 3.16 -2.21 9.47
N LEU A 247 3.61 -3.02 8.52
CA LEU A 247 3.21 -4.41 8.39
C LEU A 247 4.24 -5.27 9.10
N CYS A 248 3.78 -5.96 10.14
CA CYS A 248 4.55 -6.92 10.91
C CYS A 248 4.35 -8.33 10.38
N TRP A 249 5.24 -9.24 10.72
CA TRP A 249 5.12 -10.65 10.39
C TRP A 249 5.41 -11.55 11.58
N ALA A 250 4.68 -12.66 11.63
CA ALA A 250 4.84 -13.69 12.65
C ALA A 250 4.82 -15.08 11.99
N LEU A 251 5.55 -16.04 12.57
CA LEU A 251 5.65 -17.39 12.05
C LEU A 251 5.10 -18.44 13.02
N SER A 252 4.47 -19.47 12.47
CA SER A 252 4.03 -20.66 13.20
C SER A 252 4.16 -21.94 12.37
N ASP A 253 4.28 -23.08 13.04
CA ASP A 253 4.16 -24.42 12.44
C ASP A 253 2.67 -24.86 12.35
N SER A 254 1.76 -24.13 12.97
CA SER A 254 0.31 -24.38 12.98
C SER A 254 -0.48 -23.18 12.46
N PRO A 255 -1.53 -23.38 11.65
CA PRO A 255 -2.37 -22.27 11.18
C PRO A 255 -3.27 -21.68 12.27
N THR A 256 -3.51 -22.41 13.37
CA THR A 256 -4.46 -22.01 14.41
C THR A 256 -3.82 -21.54 15.72
N GLY A 257 -2.53 -21.19 15.70
CA GLY A 257 -1.86 -20.66 16.89
C GLY A 257 -0.35 -20.89 16.89
N GLY A 258 0.31 -20.45 17.98
CA GLY A 258 1.76 -20.59 18.14
C GLY A 258 2.56 -19.60 17.28
N PHE A 259 1.93 -18.57 16.75
CA PHE A 259 2.62 -17.50 16.01
C PHE A 259 3.55 -16.72 16.92
N LYS A 260 4.77 -16.51 16.44
CA LYS A 260 5.80 -15.71 17.12
C LYS A 260 6.12 -14.52 16.25
N TYR A 261 6.08 -13.33 16.85
CA TYR A 261 6.51 -12.10 16.19
C TYR A 261 7.96 -12.22 15.72
N MET A 262 8.22 -11.82 14.50
CA MET A 262 9.53 -11.96 13.86
C MET A 262 10.13 -10.62 13.43
N GLY A 263 9.31 -9.56 13.29
CA GLY A 263 9.77 -8.25 12.89
C GLY A 263 8.79 -7.48 12.02
N VAL A 264 9.28 -6.38 11.46
CA VAL A 264 8.57 -5.52 10.51
C VAL A 264 8.96 -5.91 9.09
N ALA A 265 7.98 -6.14 8.22
CA ALA A 265 8.22 -6.41 6.80
C ALA A 265 8.41 -5.09 6.01
N VAL A 266 7.59 -4.09 6.29
CA VAL A 266 7.68 -2.74 5.71
C VAL A 266 7.03 -1.71 6.64
N SER A 267 7.54 -0.49 6.63
CA SER A 267 6.90 0.68 7.24
C SER A 267 6.57 1.69 6.15
N GLY A 268 5.31 2.12 6.04
CA GLY A 268 4.87 3.11 5.04
C GLY A 268 5.56 4.48 5.14
N CYS A 269 6.34 4.70 6.19
CA CYS A 269 7.11 5.94 6.41
C CYS A 269 8.59 5.69 6.76
N ASP A 270 9.13 4.52 6.46
CA ASP A 270 10.54 4.13 6.69
C ASP A 270 11.01 4.23 8.14
N LEU A 271 10.12 4.21 9.13
CA LEU A 271 10.52 4.12 10.53
C LEU A 271 11.19 2.78 10.83
N GLY A 272 12.20 2.80 11.69
CA GLY A 272 12.97 1.61 12.07
C GLY A 272 14.20 1.33 11.19
N LEU A 273 14.39 2.07 10.10
CA LEU A 273 15.55 1.92 9.20
C LEU A 273 16.60 3.00 9.46
N GLU A 274 17.89 2.60 9.45
CA GLU A 274 19.04 3.48 9.66
C GLU A 274 19.73 3.92 8.36
N ASN A 275 19.00 4.23 7.32
CA ASN A 275 19.55 4.58 6.00
C ASN A 275 20.21 5.96 5.96
N GLY A 276 21.25 6.18 6.80
CA GLY A 276 21.93 7.47 6.94
C GLY A 276 21.13 8.54 7.67
N LYS A 277 20.06 8.14 8.36
CA LYS A 277 19.15 8.95 9.17
C LYS A 277 18.92 8.30 10.53
N ARG A 278 18.25 9.01 11.43
CA ARG A 278 17.81 8.40 12.69
C ARG A 278 16.65 7.43 12.42
N ALA A 279 16.69 6.27 13.07
CA ALA A 279 15.67 5.24 12.94
C ALA A 279 14.26 5.68 13.39
N ASP A 280 14.18 6.75 14.18
CA ASP A 280 12.94 7.36 14.68
C ASP A 280 12.42 8.54 13.82
N MET A 281 13.06 8.83 12.66
CA MET A 281 12.67 9.91 11.77
C MET A 281 11.82 9.38 10.60
N PRO A 282 10.52 9.67 10.56
CA PRO A 282 9.69 9.29 9.40
C PRO A 282 10.09 10.10 8.17
N LEU A 283 10.08 9.45 7.02
CA LEU A 283 10.41 10.07 5.73
C LEU A 283 9.21 10.24 4.82
N PHE A 284 8.05 9.79 5.24
CA PHE A 284 6.76 9.96 4.58
C PHE A 284 5.67 10.06 5.65
N TYR A 285 4.42 10.19 5.27
CA TYR A 285 3.32 10.23 6.25
C TYR A 285 3.15 8.87 6.90
N CYS A 286 3.03 8.87 8.23
CA CYS A 286 2.61 7.68 8.97
C CYS A 286 1.08 7.63 9.00
N ALA A 287 0.50 6.51 8.59
CA ALA A 287 -0.93 6.26 8.62
C ALA A 287 -1.19 4.75 8.62
N ASN A 288 -2.45 4.30 8.54
CA ASN A 288 -2.74 2.87 8.50
C ASN A 288 -2.05 2.19 7.31
N ASN A 289 -1.80 0.90 7.45
CA ASN A 289 -1.18 0.10 6.40
C ASN A 289 -1.85 -1.29 6.36
N HIS A 290 -2.05 -1.80 5.16
CA HIS A 290 -2.60 -3.11 4.94
C HIS A 290 -2.00 -3.68 3.65
N GLY A 291 -1.72 -4.98 3.65
CA GLY A 291 -1.18 -5.69 2.52
C GLY A 291 -0.59 -7.03 2.91
N SER A 292 0.11 -7.67 2.00
CA SER A 292 0.61 -9.02 2.18
C SER A 292 1.93 -9.24 1.47
N ILE A 293 2.47 -10.46 1.61
CA ILE A 293 3.63 -10.93 0.88
C ILE A 293 3.24 -11.95 -0.18
N VAL A 294 4.03 -12.04 -1.24
CA VAL A 294 3.84 -13.02 -2.31
C VAL A 294 5.17 -13.43 -2.92
N GLU A 295 5.30 -14.70 -3.29
CA GLU A 295 6.43 -15.18 -4.08
C GLU A 295 6.09 -15.09 -5.58
N ILE A 296 6.95 -14.40 -6.34
CA ILE A 296 6.83 -14.24 -7.79
C ILE A 296 8.17 -14.63 -8.42
N GLU A 297 8.19 -15.67 -9.26
CA GLU A 297 9.42 -16.12 -9.94
C GLU A 297 10.61 -16.35 -8.97
N GLY A 298 10.35 -17.00 -7.83
CA GLY A 298 11.35 -17.30 -6.80
C GLY A 298 11.84 -16.08 -6.01
N ARG A 299 11.12 -14.98 -6.04
CA ARG A 299 11.43 -13.75 -5.31
C ARG A 299 10.23 -13.33 -4.47
N TRP A 300 10.47 -12.94 -3.25
CA TRP A 300 9.44 -12.44 -2.35
C TRP A 300 9.26 -10.93 -2.49
N TYR A 301 8.01 -10.49 -2.43
CA TYR A 301 7.60 -9.10 -2.46
C TYR A 301 6.61 -8.83 -1.34
N VAL A 302 6.64 -7.63 -0.79
CA VAL A 302 5.58 -7.10 0.09
C VAL A 302 4.76 -6.09 -0.71
N PHE A 303 3.45 -6.26 -0.66
CA PHE A 303 2.48 -5.28 -1.15
C PHE A 303 1.94 -4.52 0.06
N TYR A 304 1.81 -3.22 -0.07
CA TYR A 304 1.36 -2.31 0.98
C TYR A 304 0.73 -1.08 0.34
N HIS A 305 0.22 -0.13 1.11
CA HIS A 305 -0.27 1.11 0.53
C HIS A 305 0.38 2.36 1.14
N ARG A 306 0.31 3.46 0.42
CA ARG A 306 0.70 4.79 0.86
C ARG A 306 -0.48 5.73 0.80
N HIS A 307 -0.45 6.79 1.62
CA HIS A 307 -1.48 7.82 1.65
C HIS A 307 -1.14 8.97 0.72
N THR A 308 -2.16 9.52 0.08
CA THR A 308 -2.05 10.71 -0.76
C THR A 308 -3.15 11.71 -0.40
N ASN A 309 -3.15 12.86 -1.03
CA ASN A 309 -4.13 13.93 -0.84
C ASN A 309 -4.28 14.42 0.62
N GLY A 310 -3.34 14.05 1.50
CA GLY A 310 -3.37 14.43 2.91
C GLY A 310 -4.53 13.84 3.70
N THR A 311 -5.04 12.68 3.32
CA THR A 311 -6.18 12.00 3.93
C THR A 311 -5.99 10.49 3.96
N ASN A 312 -6.76 9.80 4.80
CA ASN A 312 -6.82 8.35 4.84
C ASN A 312 -7.71 7.73 3.74
N TYR A 313 -8.32 8.54 2.88
CA TYR A 313 -9.37 8.11 1.95
C TYR A 313 -8.94 8.11 0.47
N SER A 314 -7.63 8.25 0.22
CA SER A 314 -7.04 8.22 -1.14
C SER A 314 -5.72 7.48 -1.09
N ARG A 315 -5.76 6.16 -0.86
CA ARG A 315 -4.62 5.29 -0.65
C ARG A 315 -4.21 4.60 -1.95
N GLN A 316 -2.92 4.55 -2.24
CA GLN A 316 -2.37 3.95 -3.45
C GLN A 316 -1.52 2.72 -3.14
N GLY A 317 -1.71 1.64 -3.89
CA GLY A 317 -0.93 0.42 -3.74
C GLY A 317 0.54 0.61 -4.12
N CYS A 318 1.44 0.09 -3.27
CA CYS A 318 2.88 0.06 -3.46
C CYS A 318 3.40 -1.38 -3.27
N LEU A 319 4.57 -1.67 -3.81
CA LEU A 319 5.24 -2.96 -3.61
C LEU A 319 6.74 -2.77 -3.47
N GLU A 320 7.38 -3.63 -2.67
CA GLU A 320 8.83 -3.69 -2.56
C GLU A 320 9.31 -5.14 -2.63
N LYS A 321 10.51 -5.34 -3.15
CA LYS A 321 11.17 -6.64 -3.06
C LYS A 321 11.65 -6.87 -1.64
N LEU A 322 11.37 -8.06 -1.10
CA LEU A 322 11.88 -8.49 0.19
C LEU A 322 13.28 -9.13 0.06
N GLU A 323 14.16 -8.77 0.96
CA GLU A 323 15.41 -9.48 1.19
C GLU A 323 15.18 -10.51 2.30
N ILE A 324 15.41 -11.79 1.96
CA ILE A 324 15.33 -12.90 2.89
C ILE A 324 16.77 -13.29 3.28
N THR A 325 17.07 -13.30 4.57
CA THR A 325 18.37 -13.70 5.09
C THR A 325 18.57 -15.20 4.97
N ALA A 326 19.81 -15.68 5.13
CA ALA A 326 20.13 -17.11 5.02
C ALA A 326 19.44 -17.98 6.08
N ASP A 327 19.07 -17.40 7.21
CA ASP A 327 18.30 -18.04 8.30
C ASP A 327 16.78 -17.90 8.13
N GLY A 328 16.32 -17.34 6.99
CA GLY A 328 14.91 -17.25 6.64
C GLY A 328 14.16 -16.05 7.24
N CYS A 329 14.88 -15.04 7.75
CA CYS A 329 14.24 -13.83 8.25
C CYS A 329 13.98 -12.83 7.12
N ILE A 330 12.80 -12.19 7.15
CA ILE A 330 12.47 -11.06 6.28
C ILE A 330 13.15 -9.82 6.88
N LYS A 331 14.02 -9.16 6.11
CA LYS A 331 14.51 -7.82 6.46
C LYS A 331 13.44 -6.79 6.12
N GLN A 332 13.27 -5.80 7.00
CA GLN A 332 12.38 -4.68 6.71
C GLN A 332 12.73 -4.03 5.38
N ALA A 333 11.77 -3.99 4.47
CA ALA A 333 11.93 -3.32 3.19
C ALA A 333 11.93 -1.79 3.38
N GLU A 334 12.79 -1.12 2.62
CA GLU A 334 12.78 0.32 2.46
C GLU A 334 11.71 0.71 1.42
N ILE A 335 10.95 1.77 1.68
CA ILE A 335 10.03 2.30 0.67
C ILE A 335 10.81 3.00 -0.43
N THR A 336 10.53 2.66 -1.69
CA THR A 336 11.26 3.18 -2.85
C THR A 336 10.33 3.70 -3.95
N SER A 337 10.87 4.50 -4.85
CA SER A 337 10.18 4.91 -6.08
C SER A 337 10.19 3.81 -7.14
N CYS A 338 11.13 2.86 -7.05
CA CYS A 338 11.33 1.83 -8.07
C CYS A 338 10.59 0.50 -7.77
N GLY A 339 10.08 0.31 -6.56
CA GLY A 339 9.27 -0.87 -6.21
C GLY A 339 10.00 -2.21 -6.35
N SER A 340 9.83 -2.88 -7.48
CA SER A 340 10.21 -4.28 -7.66
C SER A 340 11.69 -4.60 -7.78
N ALA A 341 12.64 -3.68 -7.53
CA ALA A 341 14.02 -4.09 -7.34
C ALA A 341 15.12 -3.67 -8.34
N LYS A 342 14.81 -3.05 -9.44
CA LYS A 342 15.85 -2.47 -10.28
C LYS A 342 15.80 -0.97 -10.16
N PRO A 343 16.96 -0.31 -9.94
CA PRO A 343 17.03 1.14 -10.01
C PRO A 343 16.44 1.63 -11.34
N LEU A 344 15.74 2.74 -11.28
CA LEU A 344 15.25 3.45 -12.46
C LEU A 344 16.42 3.93 -13.32
N ARG A 345 16.20 4.21 -14.57
CA ARG A 345 17.25 4.74 -15.45
C ARG A 345 17.69 6.13 -14.97
N GLY A 346 18.97 6.39 -14.99
CA GLY A 346 19.54 7.70 -14.67
C GLY A 346 19.34 8.74 -15.78
N GLU A 347 18.42 8.52 -16.72
CA GLU A 347 18.12 9.36 -17.87
C GLU A 347 16.62 9.37 -18.16
N GLY A 348 16.09 10.51 -18.60
CA GLY A 348 14.69 10.67 -19.01
C GLY A 348 13.85 11.48 -18.02
N GLU A 349 12.57 11.56 -18.26
CA GLU A 349 11.61 12.31 -17.45
C GLU A 349 10.84 11.39 -16.50
N TYR A 350 10.67 11.86 -15.28
CA TYR A 350 9.96 11.15 -14.20
C TYR A 350 8.91 12.05 -13.56
N PRO A 351 7.70 11.54 -13.33
CA PRO A 351 6.67 12.30 -12.60
C PRO A 351 7.04 12.41 -11.11
N ALA A 352 6.78 13.56 -10.52
CA ALA A 352 7.11 13.79 -9.12
C ALA A 352 6.26 12.94 -8.14
N TYR A 353 5.09 12.45 -8.58
CA TYR A 353 4.25 11.62 -7.72
C TYR A 353 4.87 10.26 -7.36
N ILE A 354 5.95 9.82 -8.04
CA ILE A 354 6.68 8.59 -7.64
C ILE A 354 7.59 8.81 -6.43
N ALA A 355 7.58 10.02 -5.83
CA ALA A 355 8.30 10.28 -4.61
C ALA A 355 7.95 9.25 -3.53
N CYS A 356 8.99 8.65 -2.93
CA CYS A 356 8.86 7.75 -1.80
C CYS A 356 9.13 8.45 -0.46
N ASN A 357 9.68 9.65 -0.49
CA ASN A 357 9.91 10.46 0.70
C ASN A 357 9.37 11.88 0.50
N ILE A 358 8.65 12.39 1.49
CA ILE A 358 8.23 13.78 1.61
C ILE A 358 8.29 14.12 3.10
N PHE A 359 9.19 14.99 3.48
CA PHE A 359 9.38 15.38 4.88
C PHE A 359 9.99 16.78 4.97
N GLY A 360 9.80 17.43 6.10
CA GLY A 360 10.37 18.73 6.42
C GLY A 360 10.48 18.92 7.92
N LYS A 361 11.08 20.02 8.35
CA LYS A 361 11.29 20.31 9.77
C LYS A 361 9.98 20.48 10.55
N ASP A 362 8.99 21.08 9.89
CA ASP A 362 7.70 21.45 10.50
C ASP A 362 6.53 20.69 9.81
N GLU A 363 6.83 19.61 9.05
CA GLU A 363 5.82 18.81 8.36
C GLU A 363 4.99 17.99 9.36
N GLN A 364 3.73 17.81 9.04
CA GLN A 364 2.87 16.88 9.76
C GLN A 364 3.26 15.44 9.41
N VAL A 365 3.56 14.64 10.42
CA VAL A 365 4.04 13.27 10.25
C VAL A 365 2.90 12.28 10.10
N TYR A 366 1.80 12.50 10.84
CA TYR A 366 0.65 11.58 10.84
C TYR A 366 -0.51 12.15 10.04
N VAL A 367 -1.10 11.30 9.20
CA VAL A 367 -2.41 11.59 8.59
C VAL A 367 -3.46 11.51 9.70
N PRO A 368 -4.34 12.51 9.87
CA PRO A 368 -5.39 12.44 10.87
C PRO A 368 -6.31 11.24 10.63
N TRP A 369 -6.75 10.57 11.70
CA TRP A 369 -7.69 9.45 11.59
C TRP A 369 -8.97 9.81 10.82
N GLN A 370 -9.44 11.05 11.00
CA GLN A 370 -10.56 11.63 10.25
C GLN A 370 -10.16 13.00 9.71
N GLY A 371 -10.68 13.35 8.53
CA GLY A 371 -10.42 14.62 7.88
C GLY A 371 -9.12 14.63 7.06
N TRP A 372 -8.50 15.79 7.01
CA TRP A 372 -7.34 16.07 6.16
C TRP A 372 -6.17 16.64 6.96
N MET A 373 -4.96 16.37 6.47
CA MET A 373 -3.77 17.10 6.92
C MET A 373 -3.94 18.60 6.63
N ASP A 374 -3.22 19.42 7.39
CA ASP A 374 -3.17 20.86 7.16
C ASP A 374 -2.73 21.15 5.71
N ASP A 375 -3.47 22.01 5.03
CA ASP A 375 -3.23 22.39 3.64
C ASP A 375 -1.86 23.01 3.38
N ARG A 376 -1.15 23.43 4.43
CA ARG A 376 0.21 23.97 4.33
C ARG A 376 1.26 22.90 4.08
N PHE A 377 0.99 21.62 4.36
CA PHE A 377 1.98 20.56 4.23
C PHE A 377 2.05 20.01 2.81
N ALA A 378 3.26 19.66 2.40
CA ALA A 378 3.50 19.04 1.10
C ALA A 378 2.82 17.68 1.03
N ARG A 379 2.19 17.37 -0.09
CA ARG A 379 1.50 16.10 -0.32
C ARG A 379 1.41 15.75 -1.79
N ILE A 380 1.40 14.47 -2.10
CA ILE A 380 1.00 13.97 -3.41
C ILE A 380 -0.50 14.17 -3.55
N THR A 381 -0.93 14.76 -4.65
CA THR A 381 -2.32 14.98 -5.01
C THR A 381 -2.49 14.94 -6.53
N GLN A 382 -3.69 15.16 -7.02
CA GLN A 382 -3.98 15.26 -8.46
C GLN A 382 -4.90 16.45 -8.76
N GLN A 383 -5.02 16.77 -10.03
CA GLN A 383 -6.05 17.71 -10.47
C GLN A 383 -7.45 17.16 -10.13
N PRO A 384 -8.41 18.02 -9.70
CA PRO A 384 -9.74 17.58 -9.26
C PRO A 384 -10.61 17.15 -10.45
N ARG A 385 -10.29 16.00 -11.03
CA ARG A 385 -11.05 15.30 -12.08
C ARG A 385 -10.68 13.82 -12.09
N GLU A 386 -11.55 12.99 -12.63
CA GLU A 386 -11.22 11.60 -12.90
C GLU A 386 -9.97 11.51 -13.78
N LYS A 387 -9.02 10.66 -13.41
CA LYS A 387 -7.72 10.50 -14.10
C LYS A 387 -6.94 11.81 -14.26
N GLY A 388 -7.05 12.69 -13.27
CA GLY A 388 -6.29 13.94 -13.23
C GLY A 388 -4.78 13.70 -13.12
N GLU A 389 -3.98 14.61 -13.67
CA GLU A 389 -2.53 14.58 -13.53
C GLU A 389 -2.13 14.73 -12.07
N SER A 390 -1.24 13.84 -11.60
CA SER A 390 -0.73 13.85 -10.23
C SER A 390 0.54 14.67 -10.11
N PHE A 391 0.69 15.35 -8.98
CA PHE A 391 1.83 16.19 -8.65
C PHE A 391 2.03 16.27 -7.13
N ILE A 392 3.11 16.86 -6.67
CA ILE A 392 3.31 17.20 -5.26
C ILE A 392 2.92 18.65 -5.06
N ALA A 393 1.94 18.87 -4.18
CA ALA A 393 1.47 20.22 -3.82
C ALA A 393 2.15 20.73 -2.55
N ASN A 394 2.12 22.06 -2.35
CA ASN A 394 2.47 22.78 -1.13
C ASN A 394 3.90 22.57 -0.61
N ILE A 395 4.86 22.35 -1.50
CA ILE A 395 6.28 22.34 -1.13
C ILE A 395 6.68 23.74 -0.65
N ARG A 396 7.18 23.82 0.59
CA ARG A 396 7.64 25.06 1.24
C ARG A 396 9.11 24.95 1.64
N SER A 397 9.70 26.07 2.06
CA SER A 397 11.09 26.09 2.49
C SER A 397 11.37 25.06 3.60
N GLY A 398 12.37 24.21 3.39
CA GLY A 398 12.73 23.11 4.27
C GLY A 398 12.09 21.77 3.93
N THR A 399 11.09 21.73 3.03
CA THR A 399 10.53 20.46 2.54
C THR A 399 11.54 19.76 1.64
N THR A 400 11.76 18.47 1.90
CA THR A 400 12.56 17.56 1.08
C THR A 400 11.67 16.50 0.43
N VAL A 401 11.84 16.33 -0.88
CA VAL A 401 11.20 15.29 -1.69
C VAL A 401 12.27 14.32 -2.16
N GLY A 402 12.08 13.03 -1.89
CA GLY A 402 13.08 11.99 -2.18
C GLY A 402 12.55 10.93 -3.16
N PHE A 403 13.45 10.51 -4.03
CA PHE A 403 13.23 9.47 -5.04
C PHE A 403 14.33 8.41 -4.94
N LYS A 404 14.01 7.14 -4.91
CA LYS A 404 14.97 6.03 -4.73
C LYS A 404 14.61 4.86 -5.66
N TYR A 405 15.50 4.30 -6.45
CA TYR A 405 16.87 4.63 -6.76
C TYR A 405 17.04 4.80 -8.27
N PHE A 406 18.12 5.44 -8.73
CA PHE A 406 18.46 5.62 -10.14
C PHE A 406 19.86 5.05 -10.44
N ASP A 407 20.01 4.31 -11.57
CA ASP A 407 21.31 3.90 -12.13
C ASP A 407 21.82 5.03 -13.03
N ILE A 408 22.60 5.93 -12.43
CA ILE A 408 23.11 7.15 -13.07
C ILE A 408 24.37 6.85 -13.87
N LYS A 409 24.42 7.36 -15.11
CA LYS A 409 25.57 7.26 -16.01
C LYS A 409 25.69 8.56 -16.81
N GLY A 410 26.74 9.33 -16.55
CA GLY A 410 27.06 10.57 -17.28
C GLY A 410 26.00 11.67 -17.08
N LEU A 411 25.29 11.71 -15.96
CA LEU A 411 24.31 12.76 -15.67
C LEU A 411 24.99 14.12 -15.58
N ARG A 412 24.50 15.10 -16.33
CA ARG A 412 25.06 16.45 -16.39
C ARG A 412 24.13 17.51 -15.86
N ARG A 413 22.82 17.37 -16.11
CA ARG A 413 21.83 18.38 -15.74
C ARG A 413 20.55 17.72 -15.20
N ILE A 414 19.88 18.45 -14.34
CA ILE A 414 18.53 18.11 -13.91
C ILE A 414 17.61 19.29 -14.19
N SER A 415 16.49 19.03 -14.84
CA SER A 415 15.39 19.97 -15.02
C SER A 415 14.23 19.57 -14.13
N VAL A 416 13.55 20.53 -13.51
CA VAL A 416 12.34 20.34 -12.68
C VAL A 416 11.19 21.16 -13.23
N ARG A 417 10.00 20.60 -13.28
CA ARG A 417 8.79 21.28 -13.73
C ARG A 417 7.92 21.66 -12.56
N THR A 418 7.82 22.96 -12.31
CA THR A 418 7.15 23.52 -11.13
C THR A 418 6.15 24.61 -11.49
N MET A 419 5.22 24.87 -10.58
CA MET A 419 4.28 25.96 -10.65
C MET A 419 4.03 26.50 -9.23
N GLY A 420 3.87 27.78 -9.05
CA GLY A 420 3.49 28.34 -7.77
C GLY A 420 4.02 29.75 -7.51
N TYR A 421 3.53 30.33 -6.45
CA TYR A 421 3.95 31.65 -5.97
C TYR A 421 5.15 31.50 -5.03
N ALA A 422 6.25 30.95 -5.57
CA ALA A 422 7.48 30.66 -4.84
C ALA A 422 8.71 31.23 -5.56
N ARG A 423 9.73 31.61 -4.80
CA ARG A 423 11.05 31.96 -5.29
C ARG A 423 12.11 31.33 -4.43
N GLY A 424 13.11 30.76 -5.05
CA GLY A 424 14.19 30.10 -4.34
C GLY A 424 14.93 29.10 -5.21
N ARG A 425 15.32 27.99 -4.65
CA ARG A 425 15.99 26.88 -5.35
C ARG A 425 15.63 25.54 -4.77
N PHE A 426 15.73 24.51 -5.58
CA PHE A 426 15.91 23.16 -5.09
C PHE A 426 17.40 22.86 -4.96
N THR A 427 17.82 22.50 -3.74
CA THR A 427 19.13 21.90 -3.50
C THR A 427 19.03 20.40 -3.75
N VAL A 428 19.83 19.86 -4.65
CA VAL A 428 19.86 18.44 -5.01
C VAL A 428 20.97 17.73 -4.24
N SER A 429 20.67 16.58 -3.62
CA SER A 429 21.67 15.73 -2.96
C SER A 429 21.37 14.25 -3.20
N THR A 430 22.38 13.37 -2.98
CA THR A 430 22.24 11.92 -3.11
C THR A 430 22.00 11.21 -1.78
N SER A 431 21.96 11.96 -0.67
CA SER A 431 21.62 11.45 0.65
C SER A 431 20.94 12.54 1.49
N ILE A 432 20.18 12.14 2.50
CA ILE A 432 19.49 13.06 3.41
C ILE A 432 20.54 13.89 4.17
N GLY A 433 20.43 15.22 4.06
CA GLY A 433 21.40 16.14 4.66
C GLY A 433 22.81 16.06 4.05
N GLY A 434 22.98 15.41 2.91
CA GLY A 434 24.23 15.27 2.19
C GLY A 434 24.70 16.56 1.54
N ARG A 435 25.91 16.51 0.97
CA ARG A 435 26.48 17.63 0.18
C ARG A 435 25.57 17.93 -1.01
N SER A 436 25.38 19.21 -1.30
CA SER A 436 24.70 19.67 -2.53
C SER A 436 25.50 19.20 -3.76
N ALA A 437 24.79 18.52 -4.67
CA ALA A 437 25.28 18.16 -5.99
C ALA A 437 24.91 19.19 -7.06
N GLY A 438 24.02 20.12 -6.74
CA GLY A 438 23.59 21.21 -7.61
C GLY A 438 22.40 21.98 -7.03
N GLU A 439 22.18 23.16 -7.57
CA GLU A 439 21.08 24.05 -7.14
C GLU A 439 20.26 24.45 -8.36
N ILE A 440 18.96 24.15 -8.36
CA ILE A 440 18.05 24.40 -9.48
C ILE A 440 17.20 25.63 -9.12
N PRO A 441 17.29 26.73 -9.88
CA PRO A 441 16.52 27.96 -9.56
C PRO A 441 15.03 27.75 -9.77
N ILE A 442 14.22 28.25 -8.82
CA ILE A 442 12.77 28.23 -8.87
C ILE A 442 12.26 29.67 -9.01
N GLY A 443 11.51 29.88 -10.09
CA GLY A 443 10.88 31.18 -10.39
C GLY A 443 9.44 31.24 -9.93
N TYR A 444 8.91 32.47 -9.89
CA TYR A 444 7.52 32.76 -9.54
C TYR A 444 6.63 32.66 -10.79
N PHE A 445 5.90 31.54 -10.93
CA PHE A 445 5.08 31.27 -12.10
C PHE A 445 3.69 30.74 -11.70
N ASN A 446 2.65 31.25 -12.30
CA ASN A 446 1.27 30.77 -12.17
C ASN A 446 0.90 29.70 -13.21
N VAL A 447 1.87 29.24 -13.98
CA VAL A 447 1.80 28.17 -14.97
C VAL A 447 2.98 27.21 -14.75
N TRP A 448 2.89 25.99 -15.27
CA TRP A 448 4.00 25.07 -15.25
C TRP A 448 5.19 25.62 -16.02
N ALA A 449 6.33 25.70 -15.37
CA ALA A 449 7.57 26.18 -15.92
C ALA A 449 8.74 25.30 -15.51
N ASP A 450 9.77 25.24 -16.34
CA ASP A 450 10.95 24.44 -16.12
C ASP A 450 12.08 25.28 -15.51
N GLY A 451 12.73 24.76 -14.47
CA GLY A 451 14.00 25.24 -13.94
C GLY A 451 15.06 24.16 -14.19
N GLU A 452 16.28 24.54 -14.58
CA GLU A 452 17.34 23.60 -14.90
C GLU A 452 18.68 24.05 -14.35
N SER A 453 19.54 23.08 -13.96
CA SER A 453 20.91 23.35 -13.55
C SER A 453 21.82 22.17 -13.83
N GLU A 454 23.11 22.44 -13.94
CA GLU A 454 24.16 21.41 -13.90
C GLU A 454 24.21 20.77 -12.51
N VAL A 455 24.56 19.47 -12.48
CA VAL A 455 24.71 18.70 -11.24
C VAL A 455 25.99 17.88 -11.31
N ASP A 456 26.61 17.71 -10.14
CA ASP A 456 27.80 16.88 -9.93
C ASP A 456 27.40 15.62 -9.14
N ILE A 457 26.89 14.63 -9.86
CA ILE A 457 26.51 13.32 -9.31
C ILE A 457 27.33 12.25 -10.04
N PRO A 458 28.15 11.46 -9.32
CA PRO A 458 28.96 10.42 -9.94
C PRO A 458 28.11 9.30 -10.53
N ASP A 459 28.69 8.54 -11.46
CA ASP A 459 28.07 7.31 -11.95
C ASP A 459 27.83 6.31 -10.81
N GLY A 460 26.72 5.58 -10.88
CA GLY A 460 26.34 4.59 -9.89
C GLY A 460 24.85 4.64 -9.52
N VAL A 461 24.47 3.84 -8.54
CA VAL A 461 23.10 3.80 -8.03
C VAL A 461 22.94 4.82 -6.90
N HIS A 462 22.08 5.80 -7.11
CA HIS A 462 21.86 6.90 -6.18
C HIS A 462 20.39 7.18 -5.94
N ALA A 463 20.07 7.60 -4.70
CA ALA A 463 18.85 8.33 -4.42
C ALA A 463 19.00 9.80 -4.86
N LEU A 464 17.89 10.46 -5.11
CA LEU A 464 17.85 11.89 -5.42
C LEU A 464 16.90 12.59 -4.44
N TYR A 465 17.41 13.56 -3.70
CA TYR A 465 16.65 14.39 -2.75
C TYR A 465 16.65 15.83 -3.23
N PHE A 466 15.46 16.41 -3.30
CA PHE A 466 15.23 17.80 -3.69
C PHE A 466 14.72 18.56 -2.46
N THR A 467 15.55 19.40 -1.88
CA THR A 467 15.17 20.25 -0.73
C THR A 467 14.88 21.66 -1.23
N PHE A 468 13.66 22.15 -1.01
CA PHE A 468 13.34 23.53 -1.38
C PHE A 468 13.83 24.51 -0.31
N GLU A 469 14.52 25.54 -0.77
CA GLU A 469 14.96 26.69 0.04
C GLU A 469 14.48 27.98 -0.62
N GLY A 470 13.62 28.73 0.06
CA GLY A 470 13.08 29.94 -0.51
C GLY A 470 11.84 30.47 0.20
N GLU A 471 11.03 31.22 -0.51
CA GLU A 471 9.78 31.82 -0.04
C GLU A 471 8.59 31.28 -0.82
N GLY A 472 7.40 31.28 -0.20
CA GLY A 472 6.15 30.87 -0.80
C GLY A 472 5.92 29.36 -0.79
N ALA A 473 5.06 28.89 -1.69
CA ALA A 473 4.74 27.47 -1.87
C ALA A 473 4.68 27.13 -3.36
N LEU A 474 5.18 25.95 -3.72
CA LEU A 474 5.19 25.48 -5.10
C LEU A 474 4.56 24.08 -5.23
N GLN A 475 4.20 23.78 -6.46
CA GLN A 475 3.79 22.46 -6.94
C GLN A 475 4.91 21.90 -7.80
N PHE A 476 5.13 20.58 -7.75
CA PHE A 476 6.16 19.87 -8.48
C PHE A 476 5.55 18.71 -9.25
N SER A 477 5.56 18.77 -10.59
CA SER A 477 4.90 17.77 -11.45
C SER A 477 5.85 16.71 -12.00
N SER A 478 7.07 17.10 -12.42
CA SER A 478 8.04 16.17 -12.98
C SER A 478 9.48 16.71 -12.90
N PHE A 479 10.44 15.83 -13.08
CA PHE A 479 11.84 16.18 -13.27
C PHE A 479 12.44 15.36 -14.41
N ARG A 480 13.48 15.90 -15.04
CA ARG A 480 14.19 15.26 -16.15
C ARG A 480 15.67 15.14 -15.83
N LEU A 481 16.21 13.92 -16.00
CA LEU A 481 17.63 13.61 -15.90
C LEU A 481 18.23 13.66 -17.29
N ILE A 482 19.29 14.47 -17.47
CA ILE A 482 19.90 14.80 -18.77
C ILE A 482 21.38 14.47 -18.70
N CYS A 483 21.80 13.47 -19.49
CA CYS A 483 23.18 13.00 -19.64
C CYS A 483 23.95 13.76 -20.73
#